data_4a2ffe25c02bea6ef827949352d2bf92
#
_entry.id   4a2ffe25c02bea6ef827949352d2bf92
#
_cell.length_a   1.000
_cell.length_b   1.000
_cell.length_c   1.000
_cell.angle_alpha   90.00
_cell.angle_beta   90.00
_cell.angle_gamma   90.00
#
_symmetry.space_group_name_H-M   'P 1'
#
loop_
_entity.id
_entity.type
_entity.pdbx_description
1 polymer ?
#
loop_
_entity_poly.entity_id
_entity_poly.type
_entity_poly.pdbx_seq_one_letter_code
_entity_poly.pdbx_strand_id
1 'polypeptide(L)'
;MNKFLLINLLLYIYISPFGFVSLKNPNTCCNKLFVLKDVSEIHRLEESVRRRLYQEQNIARYDFSHIVGKSPALQKVLSLAQKMAKSDSTVFIQGESGTGKELLAQSIHNASNRSSGPFVAINFAALSETLLESELFGYVEGSFTGAKKGGSSGLFEAAHKGTLFLDEIGDAPLPFQVKLL
;
A
#
# COMPACT_ATOMS: atom_id res chain seq x y z
N MET A 1 18.78 -20.61 -17.07
CA MET A 1 19.33 -21.32 -18.26
C MET A 1 18.14 -21.80 -19.07
N ASN A 2 17.60 -20.94 -19.92
CA ASN A 2 16.41 -21.23 -20.71
C ASN A 2 16.81 -21.73 -22.08
N LYS A 3 16.46 -22.99 -22.35
CA LYS A 3 16.59 -23.61 -23.65
C LYS A 3 15.54 -23.03 -24.59
N PHE A 4 15.94 -22.14 -25.50
CA PHE A 4 15.16 -21.90 -26.71
C PHE A 4 15.54 -22.92 -27.75
N LEU A 5 14.55 -23.67 -28.18
CA LEU A 5 14.61 -24.70 -29.20
C LEU A 5 15.10 -24.10 -30.52
N LEU A 6 16.18 -24.64 -31.04
CA LEU A 6 16.62 -24.37 -32.41
C LEU A 6 15.62 -25.02 -33.38
N ILE A 7 14.82 -24.20 -34.03
CA ILE A 7 14.21 -24.54 -35.30
C ILE A 7 15.08 -23.91 -36.37
N ASN A 8 15.60 -24.74 -37.26
CA ASN A 8 16.45 -24.39 -38.38
C ASN A 8 15.81 -23.32 -39.28
N LEU A 9 15.97 -22.07 -38.91
CA LEU A 9 15.76 -20.92 -39.78
C LEU A 9 16.87 -19.93 -39.41
N LEU A 10 17.70 -19.59 -40.43
CA LEU A 10 18.71 -18.54 -40.30
C LEU A 10 17.99 -17.20 -39.96
N LEU A 11 17.82 -16.94 -38.68
CA LEU A 11 17.28 -15.69 -38.19
C LEU A 11 18.46 -14.78 -37.83
N TYR A 12 18.68 -13.72 -38.61
CA TYR A 12 19.61 -12.68 -38.20
C TYR A 12 18.94 -11.75 -37.19
N ILE A 13 19.38 -11.84 -35.94
CA ILE A 13 18.95 -10.91 -34.85
C ILE A 13 19.90 -9.71 -34.89
N TYR A 14 19.39 -8.56 -35.25
CA TYR A 14 20.12 -7.30 -35.15
C TYR A 14 19.60 -6.55 -33.91
N ILE A 15 20.45 -6.44 -32.91
CA ILE A 15 20.14 -5.65 -31.69
C ILE A 15 20.66 -4.24 -31.92
N SER A 16 19.77 -3.29 -32.12
CA SER A 16 20.11 -1.87 -32.19
C SER A 16 20.35 -1.35 -30.76
N PRO A 17 21.25 -0.36 -30.56
CA PRO A 17 21.47 0.27 -29.27
C PRO A 17 20.23 0.99 -28.71
N PHE A 18 19.13 1.08 -29.46
CA PHE A 18 17.85 1.65 -29.04
C PHE A 18 16.80 0.61 -28.62
N GLY A 19 17.18 -0.66 -28.39
CA GLY A 19 16.27 -1.71 -27.91
C GLY A 19 15.28 -2.26 -28.93
N PHE A 20 15.55 -2.11 -30.22
CA PHE A 20 14.75 -2.69 -31.29
C PHE A 20 15.34 -4.04 -31.72
N VAL A 21 14.51 -5.08 -31.75
CA VAL A 21 14.87 -6.39 -32.31
C VAL A 21 14.17 -6.54 -33.66
N SER A 22 14.93 -6.54 -34.73
CA SER A 22 14.44 -6.82 -36.10
C SER A 22 14.76 -8.26 -36.47
N LEU A 23 13.74 -9.04 -36.76
CA LEU A 23 13.86 -10.41 -37.26
C LEU A 23 13.70 -10.38 -38.77
N LYS A 24 14.80 -10.61 -39.50
CA LYS A 24 14.80 -10.69 -40.95
C LYS A 24 14.75 -12.15 -41.38
N ASN A 25 13.65 -12.56 -42.00
CA ASN A 25 13.58 -13.85 -42.67
C ASN A 25 13.91 -13.65 -44.17
N PRO A 26 14.95 -14.31 -44.71
CA PRO A 26 15.37 -14.11 -46.10
C PRO A 26 14.32 -14.56 -47.15
N ASN A 27 13.30 -15.31 -46.75
CA ASN A 27 12.29 -15.89 -47.64
C ASN A 27 10.89 -15.24 -47.58
N THR A 28 10.70 -14.14 -46.83
CA THR A 28 9.41 -13.46 -46.77
C THR A 28 9.59 -11.95 -46.77
N CYS A 29 8.82 -11.28 -47.65
CA CYS A 29 8.79 -9.79 -47.74
C CYS A 29 8.18 -9.05 -46.53
N CYS A 30 7.85 -9.73 -45.44
CA CYS A 30 7.28 -9.11 -44.25
C CYS A 30 8.32 -8.96 -43.14
N ASN A 31 8.82 -7.74 -42.96
CA ASN A 31 9.58 -7.37 -41.76
C ASN A 31 8.63 -7.24 -40.58
N LYS A 32 8.68 -8.19 -39.63
CA LYS A 32 7.98 -8.03 -38.36
C LYS A 32 8.94 -7.32 -37.40
N LEU A 33 8.60 -6.10 -37.05
CA LEU A 33 9.29 -5.33 -36.02
C LEU A 33 8.70 -5.70 -34.67
N PHE A 34 9.48 -6.29 -33.77
CA PHE A 34 9.11 -6.51 -32.39
C PHE A 34 9.81 -5.46 -31.53
N VAL A 35 9.03 -4.62 -30.88
CA VAL A 35 9.54 -3.69 -29.86
C VAL A 35 9.42 -4.40 -28.52
N LEU A 36 10.54 -4.88 -27.98
CA LEU A 36 10.61 -5.37 -26.61
C LEU A 36 10.86 -4.16 -25.71
N LYS A 37 9.80 -3.68 -25.09
CA LYS A 37 9.89 -2.62 -24.10
C LYS A 37 10.09 -3.27 -22.74
N ASP A 38 11.19 -2.95 -22.07
CA ASP A 38 11.34 -3.35 -20.66
C ASP A 38 10.37 -2.53 -19.81
N VAL A 39 9.29 -3.19 -19.42
CA VAL A 39 8.22 -2.57 -18.62
C VAL A 39 8.59 -2.54 -17.15
N SER A 40 9.64 -3.28 -16.75
CA SER A 40 10.02 -3.42 -15.33
C SER A 40 10.46 -2.11 -14.72
N GLU A 41 11.15 -1.25 -15.48
CA GLU A 41 11.59 0.06 -15.03
C GLU A 41 10.41 1.04 -14.89
N ILE A 42 9.45 0.97 -15.82
CA ILE A 42 8.22 1.78 -15.77
C ILE A 42 7.40 1.38 -14.55
N HIS A 43 7.22 0.07 -14.30
CA HIS A 43 6.50 -0.39 -13.10
C HIS A 43 7.19 0.03 -11.80
N ARG A 44 8.53 -0.04 -11.73
CA ARG A 44 9.29 0.46 -10.56
C ARG A 44 9.11 1.96 -10.34
N LEU A 45 9.10 2.74 -11.41
CA LEU A 45 8.86 4.19 -11.35
C LEU A 45 7.41 4.49 -10.94
N GLU A 46 6.42 3.80 -11.52
CA GLU A 46 5.01 3.93 -11.14
C GLU A 46 4.78 3.56 -9.68
N GLU A 47 5.37 2.47 -9.19
CA GLU A 47 5.33 2.09 -7.79
C GLU A 47 5.99 3.13 -6.89
N SER A 48 7.15 3.67 -7.29
CA SER A 48 7.86 4.68 -6.52
C SER A 48 7.08 6.00 -6.43
N VAL A 49 6.45 6.42 -7.53
CA VAL A 49 5.58 7.60 -7.58
C VAL A 49 4.32 7.35 -6.75
N ARG A 50 3.69 6.18 -6.89
CA ARG A 50 2.53 5.79 -6.10
C ARG A 50 2.85 5.79 -4.60
N ARG A 51 3.98 5.18 -4.19
CA ARG A 51 4.45 5.20 -2.80
C ARG A 51 4.66 6.63 -2.29
N ARG A 52 5.24 7.52 -3.07
CA ARG A 52 5.42 8.95 -2.71
C ARG A 52 4.07 9.66 -2.53
N LEU A 53 3.13 9.47 -3.46
CA LEU A 53 1.79 10.05 -3.37
C LEU A 53 1.03 9.53 -2.14
N TYR A 54 1.13 8.22 -1.84
CA TYR A 54 0.57 7.66 -0.61
C TYR A 54 1.26 8.21 0.64
N GLN A 55 2.58 8.40 0.62
CA GLN A 55 3.31 8.99 1.74
C GLN A 55 2.91 10.45 1.99
N GLU A 56 2.69 11.24 0.95
CA GLU A 56 2.24 12.65 1.08
C GLU A 56 0.80 12.76 1.62
N GLN A 57 -0.07 11.80 1.32
CA GLN A 57 -1.44 11.76 1.81
C GLN A 57 -1.57 11.14 3.22
N ASN A 58 -0.62 10.27 3.60
CA ASN A 58 -0.66 9.50 4.83
C ASN A 58 0.33 10.02 5.88
N ILE A 59 0.33 11.34 6.10
CA ILE A 59 1.15 11.99 7.11
C ILE A 59 0.31 12.25 8.36
N ALA A 60 0.77 11.79 9.51
CA ALA A 60 0.20 12.18 10.79
C ALA A 60 0.52 13.66 11.07
N ARG A 61 -0.53 14.48 11.12
CA ARG A 61 -0.43 15.95 11.28
C ARG A 61 -0.49 16.41 12.72
N TYR A 62 -1.02 15.56 13.61
CA TYR A 62 -1.30 15.90 14.99
C TYR A 62 -0.35 15.18 15.95
N ASP A 63 0.03 15.88 17.00
CA ASP A 63 0.80 15.36 18.12
C ASP A 63 0.05 15.62 19.44
N PHE A 64 0.62 15.17 20.56
CA PHE A 64 0.00 15.33 21.88
C PHE A 64 -0.26 16.79 22.28
N SER A 65 0.42 17.77 21.70
CA SER A 65 0.21 19.19 22.01
C SER A 65 -1.11 19.72 21.44
N HIS A 66 -1.65 19.06 20.43
CA HIS A 66 -2.94 19.40 19.82
C HIS A 66 -4.14 18.90 20.64
N ILE A 67 -3.92 18.02 21.63
CA ILE A 67 -5.00 17.50 22.49
C ILE A 67 -5.23 18.44 23.66
N VAL A 68 -6.31 19.20 23.56
CA VAL A 68 -6.65 20.21 24.57
C VAL A 68 -7.54 19.59 25.64
N GLY A 69 -7.12 19.72 26.92
CA GLY A 69 -7.92 19.31 28.07
C GLY A 69 -7.08 19.16 29.33
N LYS A 70 -7.71 19.44 30.49
CA LYS A 70 -7.04 19.42 31.79
C LYS A 70 -7.64 18.42 32.76
N SER A 71 -8.65 17.62 32.34
CA SER A 71 -9.26 16.67 33.25
C SER A 71 -8.25 15.58 33.66
N PRO A 72 -8.30 15.14 34.94
CA PRO A 72 -7.40 14.08 35.42
C PRO A 72 -7.52 12.77 34.63
N ALA A 73 -8.72 12.46 34.14
CA ALA A 73 -8.97 11.28 33.31
C ALA A 73 -8.21 11.38 31.95
N LEU A 74 -8.32 12.53 31.27
CA LEU A 74 -7.59 12.74 30.01
C LEU A 74 -6.07 12.69 30.22
N GLN A 75 -5.55 13.33 31.28
CA GLN A 75 -4.12 13.32 31.58
C GLN A 75 -3.57 11.91 31.82
N LYS A 76 -4.36 11.04 32.48
CA LYS A 76 -4.01 9.60 32.60
C LYS A 76 -3.94 8.91 31.27
N VAL A 77 -4.92 9.12 30.37
CA VAL A 77 -4.95 8.55 29.03
C VAL A 77 -3.74 9.02 28.22
N LEU A 78 -3.44 10.33 28.23
CA LEU A 78 -2.29 10.88 27.49
C LEU A 78 -0.96 10.31 28.00
N SER A 79 -0.79 10.22 29.33
CA SER A 79 0.42 9.62 29.92
C SER A 79 0.58 8.14 29.54
N LEU A 80 -0.53 7.38 29.51
CA LEU A 80 -0.51 5.98 29.06
C LEU A 80 -0.18 5.89 27.58
N ALA A 81 -0.82 6.70 26.73
CA ALA A 81 -0.60 6.74 25.29
C ALA A 81 0.86 7.06 24.94
N GLN A 82 1.48 8.02 25.64
CA GLN A 82 2.90 8.34 25.49
C GLN A 82 3.84 7.16 25.83
N LYS A 83 3.47 6.37 26.85
CA LYS A 83 4.23 5.15 27.19
C LYS A 83 4.04 4.08 26.12
N MET A 84 2.82 3.86 25.65
CA MET A 84 2.51 2.87 24.61
C MET A 84 3.17 3.23 23.27
N ALA A 85 3.31 4.50 22.96
CA ALA A 85 4.00 4.96 21.75
C ALA A 85 5.45 4.46 21.64
N LYS A 86 6.10 4.15 22.77
CA LYS A 86 7.48 3.64 22.82
C LYS A 86 7.57 2.11 22.68
N SER A 87 6.43 1.42 22.67
CA SER A 87 6.35 -0.03 22.48
C SER A 87 5.89 -0.39 21.07
N ASP A 88 6.22 -1.59 20.60
CA ASP A 88 5.71 -2.12 19.34
C ASP A 88 4.37 -2.85 19.47
N SER A 89 3.71 -2.71 20.62
CA SER A 89 2.43 -3.35 20.87
C SER A 89 1.28 -2.69 20.13
N THR A 90 0.30 -3.49 19.72
CA THR A 90 -0.97 -2.97 19.17
C THR A 90 -1.69 -2.16 20.25
N VAL A 91 -2.16 -0.97 19.88
CA VAL A 91 -2.90 -0.07 20.76
C VAL A 91 -4.38 -0.10 20.38
N PHE A 92 -5.25 -0.42 21.34
CA PHE A 92 -6.68 -0.34 21.16
C PHE A 92 -7.21 0.94 21.82
N ILE A 93 -7.89 1.79 21.02
CA ILE A 93 -8.46 3.07 21.46
C ILE A 93 -9.97 2.93 21.47
N GLN A 94 -10.58 3.06 22.65
CA GLN A 94 -12.01 3.00 22.82
C GLN A 94 -12.58 4.37 23.21
N GLY A 95 -13.68 4.76 22.60
CA GLY A 95 -14.38 6.00 22.89
C GLY A 95 -15.55 6.24 21.95
N GLU A 96 -16.48 7.10 22.34
CA GLU A 96 -17.62 7.50 21.50
C GLU A 96 -17.15 8.19 20.20
N SER A 97 -18.03 8.28 19.19
CA SER A 97 -17.73 9.03 17.97
C SER A 97 -17.47 10.49 18.31
N GLY A 98 -16.50 11.12 17.61
CA GLY A 98 -16.14 12.52 17.84
C GLY A 98 -15.26 12.80 19.07
N THR A 99 -14.85 11.81 19.85
CA THR A 99 -14.00 12.02 21.05
C THR A 99 -12.52 12.25 20.73
N GLY A 100 -12.13 12.27 19.45
CA GLY A 100 -10.74 12.51 19.04
C GLY A 100 -9.85 11.27 19.00
N LYS A 101 -10.43 10.07 18.76
CA LYS A 101 -9.67 8.82 18.63
C LYS A 101 -8.56 8.91 17.58
N GLU A 102 -8.85 9.47 16.41
CA GLU A 102 -7.87 9.66 15.34
C GLU A 102 -6.75 10.64 15.76
N LEU A 103 -7.10 11.74 16.43
CA LEU A 103 -6.14 12.70 16.95
C LEU A 103 -5.14 12.03 17.93
N LEU A 104 -5.66 11.15 18.79
CA LEU A 104 -4.84 10.37 19.72
C LEU A 104 -3.97 9.34 18.98
N ALA A 105 -4.52 8.65 17.96
CA ALA A 105 -3.79 7.69 17.17
C ALA A 105 -2.62 8.34 16.41
N GLN A 106 -2.84 9.49 15.77
CA GLN A 106 -1.79 10.26 15.11
C GLN A 106 -0.72 10.72 16.12
N SER A 107 -1.13 11.17 17.30
CA SER A 107 -0.21 11.58 18.36
C SER A 107 0.68 10.43 18.84
N ILE A 108 0.11 9.23 18.98
CA ILE A 108 0.86 8.01 19.33
C ILE A 108 1.88 7.70 18.22
N HIS A 109 1.45 7.74 16.95
CA HIS A 109 2.35 7.50 15.82
C HIS A 109 3.53 8.49 15.82
N ASN A 110 3.26 9.80 15.94
CA ASN A 110 4.29 10.84 15.93
C ASN A 110 5.27 10.74 17.10
N ALA A 111 4.85 10.15 18.22
CA ALA A 111 5.70 9.89 19.38
C ALA A 111 6.39 8.53 19.35
N SER A 112 6.12 7.68 18.34
CA SER A 112 6.61 6.31 18.25
C SER A 112 7.96 6.22 17.52
N ASN A 113 8.58 5.05 17.57
CA ASN A 113 9.78 4.72 16.79
C ASN A 113 9.48 4.62 15.27
N ARG A 114 8.20 4.67 14.87
CA ARG A 114 7.73 4.59 13.48
C ARG A 114 7.27 5.94 12.92
N SER A 115 7.53 7.02 13.63
CA SER A 115 7.10 8.39 13.26
C SER A 115 7.62 8.88 11.91
N SER A 116 8.70 8.31 11.38
CA SER A 116 9.22 8.59 10.04
C SER A 116 8.53 7.79 8.93
N GLY A 117 7.70 6.80 9.29
CA GLY A 117 6.94 5.98 8.37
C GLY A 117 5.56 6.58 8.06
N PRO A 118 4.80 5.94 7.16
CA PRO A 118 3.46 6.40 6.82
C PRO A 118 2.47 6.18 7.97
N PHE A 119 1.50 7.08 8.11
CA PHE A 119 0.30 6.91 8.93
C PHE A 119 -0.90 6.67 8.01
N VAL A 120 -1.32 5.43 7.86
CA VAL A 120 -2.43 5.04 6.99
C VAL A 120 -3.68 4.86 7.83
N ALA A 121 -4.74 5.61 7.53
CA ALA A 121 -6.02 5.50 8.21
C ALA A 121 -7.09 4.92 7.28
N ILE A 122 -7.92 4.03 7.82
CA ILE A 122 -9.10 3.50 7.15
C ILE A 122 -10.27 3.51 8.12
N ASN A 123 -11.43 3.96 7.64
CA ASN A 123 -12.68 3.88 8.39
C ASN A 123 -13.54 2.74 7.81
N PHE A 124 -13.87 1.75 8.65
CA PHE A 124 -14.62 0.57 8.23
C PHE A 124 -16.07 0.88 7.87
N ALA A 125 -16.68 1.88 8.50
CA ALA A 125 -18.05 2.28 8.18
C ALA A 125 -18.19 2.92 6.77
N ALA A 126 -17.09 3.43 6.23
CA ALA A 126 -17.07 4.09 4.91
C ALA A 126 -16.97 3.11 3.73
N LEU A 127 -16.66 1.83 3.97
CA LEU A 127 -16.39 0.85 2.93
C LEU A 127 -17.40 -0.31 2.94
N SER A 128 -17.79 -0.75 1.76
CA SER A 128 -18.56 -1.99 1.63
C SER A 128 -17.69 -3.21 1.95
N GLU A 129 -18.31 -4.29 2.43
CA GLU A 129 -17.61 -5.54 2.78
C GLU A 129 -16.74 -6.07 1.64
N THR A 130 -17.23 -5.99 0.39
CA THR A 130 -16.51 -6.44 -0.81
C THR A 130 -15.27 -5.61 -1.12
N LEU A 131 -15.26 -4.32 -0.75
CA LEU A 131 -14.13 -3.43 -0.98
C LEU A 131 -13.10 -3.51 0.15
N LEU A 132 -13.54 -3.80 1.39
CA LEU A 132 -12.66 -3.88 2.55
C LEU A 132 -11.48 -4.84 2.32
N GLU A 133 -11.75 -6.04 1.82
CA GLU A 133 -10.72 -7.06 1.60
C GLU A 133 -9.72 -6.62 0.54
N SER A 134 -10.21 -6.08 -0.58
CA SER A 134 -9.37 -5.61 -1.67
C SER A 134 -8.56 -4.36 -1.32
N GLU A 135 -9.10 -3.45 -0.51
CA GLU A 135 -8.39 -2.26 -0.06
C GLU A 135 -7.31 -2.62 0.98
N LEU A 136 -7.64 -3.47 1.95
CA LEU A 136 -6.69 -3.81 3.02
C LEU A 136 -5.55 -4.71 2.57
N PHE A 137 -5.86 -5.77 1.83
CA PHE A 137 -4.86 -6.77 1.42
C PHE A 137 -4.35 -6.58 0.00
N GLY A 138 -5.02 -5.73 -0.79
CA GLY A 138 -4.70 -5.59 -2.20
C GLY A 138 -5.19 -6.75 -3.05
N TYR A 139 -4.92 -6.71 -4.34
CA TYR A 139 -5.28 -7.77 -5.28
C TYR A 139 -4.34 -7.79 -6.49
N VAL A 140 -4.23 -8.95 -7.13
CA VAL A 140 -3.52 -9.11 -8.39
C VAL A 140 -4.47 -8.89 -9.58
N GLU A 141 -3.92 -8.53 -10.73
CA GLU A 141 -4.70 -8.37 -11.97
C GLU A 141 -5.52 -9.65 -12.25
N GLY A 142 -6.80 -9.47 -12.61
CA GLY A 142 -7.68 -10.56 -12.97
C GLY A 142 -8.35 -11.29 -11.79
N SER A 143 -8.17 -10.85 -10.54
CA SER A 143 -8.77 -11.48 -9.37
C SER A 143 -10.30 -11.42 -9.38
N PHE A 144 -10.88 -10.40 -9.98
CA PHE A 144 -12.33 -10.23 -10.13
C PHE A 144 -12.65 -9.33 -11.32
N THR A 145 -13.94 -9.33 -11.74
CA THR A 145 -14.42 -8.47 -12.83
C THR A 145 -14.33 -7.00 -12.43
N GLY A 146 -13.49 -6.23 -13.14
CA GLY A 146 -13.22 -4.83 -12.83
C GLY A 146 -11.90 -4.59 -12.08
N ALA A 147 -11.12 -5.63 -11.79
CA ALA A 147 -9.76 -5.48 -11.26
C ALA A 147 -8.91 -4.61 -12.20
N LYS A 148 -8.18 -3.64 -11.64
CA LYS A 148 -7.28 -2.77 -12.41
C LYS A 148 -6.16 -3.57 -13.04
N LYS A 149 -5.75 -3.20 -14.27
CA LYS A 149 -4.53 -3.73 -14.88
C LYS A 149 -3.34 -3.44 -13.97
N GLY A 150 -2.55 -4.47 -13.66
CA GLY A 150 -1.44 -4.40 -12.74
C GLY A 150 -1.80 -4.60 -11.25
N GLY A 151 -3.07 -4.87 -10.93
CA GLY A 151 -3.51 -5.08 -9.55
C GLY A 151 -3.51 -3.80 -8.68
N SER A 152 -3.58 -3.97 -7.37
CA SER A 152 -3.45 -2.89 -6.37
C SER A 152 -2.76 -3.41 -5.12
N SER A 153 -1.80 -2.67 -4.61
CA SER A 153 -1.23 -2.93 -3.28
C SER A 153 -2.23 -2.56 -2.20
N GLY A 154 -2.27 -3.37 -1.13
CA GLY A 154 -3.16 -3.12 -0.01
C GLY A 154 -2.64 -2.09 0.99
N LEU A 155 -3.54 -1.63 1.88
CA LEU A 155 -3.20 -0.66 2.92
C LEU A 155 -2.21 -1.22 3.94
N PHE A 156 -2.18 -2.54 4.17
CA PHE A 156 -1.13 -3.17 4.99
C PHE A 156 0.27 -2.97 4.38
N GLU A 157 0.38 -3.10 3.06
CA GLU A 157 1.65 -2.84 2.37
C GLU A 157 1.98 -1.34 2.37
N ALA A 158 0.97 -0.48 2.17
CA ALA A 158 1.14 0.97 2.23
C ALA A 158 1.60 1.45 3.61
N ALA A 159 1.16 0.80 4.71
CA ALA A 159 1.56 1.09 6.08
C ALA A 159 2.90 0.46 6.49
N HIS A 160 3.64 -0.17 5.56
CA HIS A 160 4.91 -0.83 5.88
C HIS A 160 5.89 0.10 6.58
N LYS A 161 6.45 -0.34 7.71
CA LYS A 161 7.32 0.44 8.61
C LYS A 161 6.67 1.70 9.21
N GLY A 162 5.36 1.83 9.09
CA GLY A 162 4.56 2.91 9.63
C GLY A 162 3.51 2.42 10.62
N THR A 163 2.35 3.05 10.55
CA THR A 163 1.19 2.73 11.40
C THR A 163 -0.06 2.61 10.54
N LEU A 164 -0.82 1.53 10.73
CA LEU A 164 -2.16 1.37 10.18
C LEU A 164 -3.18 1.66 11.29
N PHE A 165 -4.01 2.66 11.09
CA PHE A 165 -5.11 3.02 11.98
C PHE A 165 -6.42 2.50 11.42
N LEU A 166 -7.06 1.61 12.14
CA LEU A 166 -8.35 1.00 11.80
C LEU A 166 -9.43 1.67 12.64
N ASP A 167 -10.15 2.63 12.04
CA ASP A 167 -11.26 3.30 12.73
C ASP A 167 -12.56 2.51 12.58
N GLU A 168 -13.37 2.52 13.63
CA GLU A 168 -14.66 1.84 13.71
C GLU A 168 -14.58 0.33 13.39
N ILE A 169 -13.53 -0.33 13.91
CA ILE A 169 -13.28 -1.76 13.72
C ILE A 169 -14.46 -2.64 14.18
N GLY A 170 -15.29 -2.15 15.09
CA GLY A 170 -16.51 -2.81 15.55
C GLY A 170 -17.57 -2.99 14.47
N ASP A 171 -17.55 -2.14 13.44
CA ASP A 171 -18.48 -2.21 12.30
C ASP A 171 -17.99 -3.17 11.20
N ALA A 172 -16.78 -3.71 11.33
CA ALA A 172 -16.28 -4.71 10.44
C ALA A 172 -17.08 -6.02 10.54
N PRO A 173 -17.37 -6.70 9.40
CA PRO A 173 -18.00 -8.03 9.41
C PRO A 173 -17.22 -9.03 10.27
N LEU A 174 -17.92 -9.87 11.03
CA LEU A 174 -17.30 -10.88 11.91
C LEU A 174 -16.23 -11.74 11.22
N PRO A 175 -16.46 -12.27 9.98
CA PRO A 175 -15.44 -13.04 9.27
C PRO A 175 -14.15 -12.25 9.05
N PHE A 176 -14.28 -10.92 8.88
CA PHE A 176 -13.15 -10.05 8.68
C PHE A 176 -12.38 -9.78 9.98
N GLN A 177 -13.08 -9.58 11.11
CA GLN A 177 -12.44 -9.43 12.42
C GLN A 177 -11.57 -10.62 12.78
N VAL A 178 -12.01 -11.85 12.42
CA VAL A 178 -11.23 -13.07 12.63
C VAL A 178 -9.94 -13.11 11.78
N LYS A 179 -9.94 -12.50 10.59
CA LYS A 179 -8.73 -12.42 9.74
C LYS A 179 -7.69 -11.43 10.26
N LEU A 180 -8.10 -10.47 11.11
CA LEU A 180 -7.22 -9.46 11.68
C LEU A 180 -6.54 -9.91 12.98
N LEU A 181 -7.06 -10.97 13.62
CA LEU A 181 -6.53 -11.58 14.85
C LEU A 181 -5.51 -12.67 14.52
#